data_8256e01373edea65c28d818bfcadd400
#
_entry.id   8256e01373edea65c28d818bfcadd400
#
_cell.length_a   1.000
_cell.length_b   1.000
_cell.length_c   1.000
_cell.angle_alpha   90.00
_cell.angle_beta   90.00
_cell.angle_gamma   90.00
#
_symmetry.space_group_name_H-M   'P 1'
#
loop_
_entity.id
_entity.type
_entity.pdbx_description
1 polymer ?
#
loop_
_entity_poly.entity_id
_entity_poly.type
_entity_poly.pdbx_seq_one_letter_code
_entity_poly.pdbx_strand_id
1 'polypeptide(L)'
;MNEPTAKSIPPAIQMRGVAVGSRNDASVTVAVAVDWTVAAGEFWVVGAPQHSGKSDFLMMTGGLASPLRGEYFFLGERMPIFEEPRLGHRLKLGFIFDGGQLFSQLTVAENVALPLRYHGKLAPEEIQSRVAALLEFTELTPWASRTPGNLGRSWQQRAGLARALGLRPEVLLLDSPLTGLDARHTAWWLDALGQLSRGHACLGGRGVTLVATADDLRPWRRRAQRVACLAGGRLRVLGDWQAVEASQDAVVRELLPGEPSGD
;
A
#
# COMPACT_ATOMS: atom_id res chain seq x y z
N MET A 1 28.49 -12.81 32.20
CA MET A 1 28.04 -13.30 30.89
C MET A 1 26.82 -12.48 30.53
N ASN A 2 26.96 -11.49 29.65
CA ASN A 2 25.83 -10.71 29.14
C ASN A 2 25.13 -11.55 28.07
N GLU A 3 23.89 -11.90 28.29
CA GLU A 3 23.03 -12.46 27.25
C GLU A 3 22.95 -11.45 26.09
N PRO A 4 23.07 -11.88 24.83
CA PRO A 4 22.84 -11.01 23.70
C PRO A 4 21.35 -10.61 23.70
N THR A 5 21.07 -9.37 24.01
CA THR A 5 19.72 -8.76 23.83
C THR A 5 19.30 -9.03 22.39
N ALA A 6 18.27 -9.84 22.22
CA ALA A 6 17.64 -10.08 20.92
C ALA A 6 17.31 -8.73 20.30
N LYS A 7 17.96 -8.39 19.17
CA LYS A 7 17.67 -7.16 18.41
C LYS A 7 16.19 -7.23 18.01
N SER A 8 15.35 -6.46 18.66
CA SER A 8 13.95 -6.35 18.29
C SER A 8 13.87 -5.88 16.83
N ILE A 9 13.10 -6.60 16.02
CA ILE A 9 12.83 -6.21 14.63
C ILE A 9 12.16 -4.83 14.67
N PRO A 10 12.72 -3.80 13.99
CA PRO A 10 12.11 -2.49 13.99
C PRO A 10 10.73 -2.53 13.32
N PRO A 11 9.78 -1.69 13.75
CA PRO A 11 8.50 -1.54 13.05
C PRO A 11 8.69 -1.23 11.57
N ALA A 12 7.77 -1.70 10.73
CA ALA A 12 7.77 -1.39 9.31
C ALA A 12 7.52 0.11 9.09
N ILE A 13 6.61 0.69 9.87
CA ILE A 13 6.29 2.12 9.88
C ILE A 13 6.21 2.59 11.34
N GLN A 14 6.86 3.72 11.66
CA GLN A 14 6.71 4.37 12.95
C GLN A 14 6.63 5.88 12.76
N MET A 15 5.51 6.47 13.16
CA MET A 15 5.26 7.91 13.15
C MET A 15 5.09 8.43 14.58
N ARG A 16 5.67 9.58 14.88
CA ARG A 16 5.61 10.25 16.18
C ARG A 16 5.27 11.72 15.98
N GLY A 17 4.06 12.13 16.37
CA GLY A 17 3.57 13.49 16.25
C GLY A 17 3.58 14.04 14.82
N VAL A 18 3.43 13.17 13.81
CA VAL A 18 3.56 13.55 12.39
C VAL A 18 2.38 14.42 11.96
N ALA A 19 2.68 15.51 11.24
CA ALA A 19 1.68 16.29 10.54
C ALA A 19 1.84 16.11 9.02
N VAL A 20 0.73 15.88 8.33
CA VAL A 20 0.65 15.62 6.90
C VAL A 20 0.01 16.81 6.20
N GLY A 21 0.69 17.38 5.21
CA GLY A 21 0.15 18.45 4.36
C GLY A 21 -0.55 17.90 3.12
N SER A 22 -1.45 18.68 2.55
CA SER A 22 -1.98 18.42 1.23
C SER A 22 -0.96 18.79 0.16
N ARG A 23 -0.87 17.97 -0.90
CA ARG A 23 -0.03 18.25 -2.07
C ARG A 23 -0.64 19.27 -3.01
N ASN A 24 -1.97 19.39 -2.97
CA ASN A 24 -2.69 20.29 -3.86
C ASN A 24 -2.86 21.69 -3.28
N ASP A 25 -2.76 21.82 -1.95
CA ASP A 25 -2.90 23.10 -1.24
C ASP A 25 -1.99 23.11 -0.03
N ALA A 26 -0.92 23.90 -0.08
CA ALA A 26 0.07 24.01 1.00
C ALA A 26 -0.50 24.60 2.31
N SER A 27 -1.66 25.25 2.26
CA SER A 27 -2.35 25.77 3.45
C SER A 27 -3.16 24.70 4.19
N VAL A 28 -3.43 23.56 3.54
CA VAL A 28 -4.27 22.49 4.10
C VAL A 28 -3.41 21.44 4.80
N THR A 29 -3.72 21.20 6.08
CA THR A 29 -3.16 20.08 6.84
C THR A 29 -4.18 18.94 6.84
N VAL A 30 -3.78 17.79 6.26
CA VAL A 30 -4.59 16.57 6.13
C VAL A 30 -4.73 15.82 7.44
N ALA A 31 -3.64 15.75 8.21
CA ALA A 31 -3.63 15.13 9.54
C ALA A 31 -2.60 15.79 10.44
N VAL A 32 -2.94 15.88 11.72
CA VAL A 32 -2.06 16.45 12.76
C VAL A 32 -1.78 15.42 13.84
N ALA A 33 -0.58 15.50 14.44
CA ALA A 33 -0.17 14.70 15.59
C ALA A 33 -0.43 13.20 15.40
N VAL A 34 -0.03 12.66 14.24
CA VAL A 34 -0.17 11.25 13.96
C VAL A 34 0.88 10.46 14.74
N ASP A 35 0.41 9.62 15.67
CA ASP A 35 1.18 8.58 16.33
C ASP A 35 0.70 7.22 15.82
N TRP A 36 1.54 6.55 15.03
CA TRP A 36 1.16 5.31 14.39
C TRP A 36 2.35 4.35 14.24
N THR A 37 2.12 3.10 14.61
CA THR A 37 3.12 2.04 14.48
C THR A 37 2.50 0.86 13.75
N VAL A 38 3.18 0.41 12.69
CA VAL A 38 2.85 -0.81 11.93
C VAL A 38 4.00 -1.78 12.12
N ALA A 39 3.72 -2.93 12.69
CA ALA A 39 4.72 -3.99 12.82
C ALA A 39 4.97 -4.69 11.46
N ALA A 40 6.15 -5.29 11.31
CA ALA A 40 6.47 -6.07 10.13
C ALA A 40 5.50 -7.25 9.97
N GLY A 41 4.98 -7.44 8.76
CA GLY A 41 4.03 -8.50 8.43
C GLY A 41 2.57 -8.20 8.77
N GLU A 42 2.24 -7.06 9.38
CA GLU A 42 0.84 -6.68 9.61
C GLU A 42 0.14 -6.26 8.32
N PHE A 43 -1.16 -6.52 8.27
CA PHE A 43 -2.05 -6.05 7.21
C PHE A 43 -3.02 -5.03 7.79
N TRP A 44 -2.85 -3.77 7.40
CA TRP A 44 -3.66 -2.63 7.82
C TRP A 44 -4.59 -2.15 6.72
N VAL A 45 -5.78 -1.71 7.13
CA VAL A 45 -6.64 -0.85 6.31
C VAL A 45 -6.86 0.49 7.03
N VAL A 46 -6.66 1.57 6.30
CA VAL A 46 -6.93 2.94 6.76
C VAL A 46 -8.23 3.39 6.10
N GLY A 47 -9.31 3.32 6.86
CA GLY A 47 -10.62 3.83 6.43
C GLY A 47 -10.61 5.34 6.41
N ALA A 48 -11.14 5.92 5.33
CA ALA A 48 -11.17 7.37 5.18
C ALA A 48 -12.29 7.79 4.20
N PRO A 49 -13.16 8.74 4.55
CA PRO A 49 -14.15 9.28 3.62
C PRO A 49 -13.50 9.84 2.35
N GLN A 50 -14.30 10.04 1.32
CA GLN A 50 -13.84 10.73 0.13
C GLN A 50 -13.37 12.15 0.50
N HIS A 51 -12.35 12.65 -0.21
CA HIS A 51 -11.74 13.97 0.02
C HIS A 51 -11.11 14.19 1.41
N SER A 52 -10.88 13.13 2.19
CA SER A 52 -10.24 13.19 3.51
C SER A 52 -8.71 13.40 3.47
N GLY A 53 -8.10 13.41 2.27
CA GLY A 53 -6.64 13.49 2.11
C GLY A 53 -5.92 12.13 2.25
N LYS A 54 -6.65 11.01 2.14
CA LYS A 54 -6.07 9.66 2.26
C LYS A 54 -4.88 9.40 1.34
N SER A 55 -4.94 9.90 0.10
CA SER A 55 -3.84 9.78 -0.87
C SER A 55 -2.61 10.60 -0.44
N ASP A 56 -2.80 11.82 0.07
CA ASP A 56 -1.71 12.64 0.59
C ASP A 56 -1.06 11.98 1.82
N PHE A 57 -1.87 11.44 2.73
CA PHE A 57 -1.40 10.67 3.87
C PHE A 57 -0.57 9.45 3.43
N LEU A 58 -1.09 8.68 2.47
CA LEU A 58 -0.40 7.48 2.00
C LEU A 58 0.89 7.84 1.24
N MET A 59 0.89 8.92 0.44
CA MET A 59 2.09 9.37 -0.27
C MET A 59 3.18 9.88 0.68
N MET A 60 2.82 10.59 1.74
CA MET A 60 3.77 10.95 2.80
C MET A 60 4.32 9.67 3.47
N THR A 61 3.45 8.70 3.77
CA THR A 61 3.87 7.38 4.29
C THR A 61 4.82 6.66 3.31
N GLY A 62 4.63 6.81 2.00
CA GLY A 62 5.51 6.30 0.96
C GLY A 62 6.82 7.07 0.79
N GLY A 63 7.05 8.13 1.57
CA GLY A 63 8.22 8.99 1.45
C GLY A 63 8.25 9.80 0.13
N LEU A 64 7.09 9.95 -0.53
CA LEU A 64 6.93 10.78 -1.73
C LEU A 64 6.66 12.25 -1.38
N ALA A 65 6.40 12.54 -0.11
CA ALA A 65 6.30 13.86 0.47
C ALA A 65 6.93 13.84 1.86
N SER A 66 7.46 14.99 2.30
CA SER A 66 7.99 15.17 3.65
C SER A 66 6.84 15.44 4.62
N PRO A 67 6.92 14.97 5.88
CA PRO A 67 6.03 15.42 6.92
C PRO A 67 6.24 16.91 7.19
N LEU A 68 5.17 17.64 7.50
CA LEU A 68 5.26 19.06 7.92
C LEU A 68 5.92 19.19 9.29
N ARG A 69 5.68 18.22 10.18
CA ARG A 69 6.24 18.13 11.53
C ARG A 69 6.29 16.67 11.98
N GLY A 70 7.00 16.42 13.08
CA GLY A 70 7.13 15.11 13.70
C GLY A 70 8.24 14.28 13.07
N GLU A 71 8.29 13.03 13.47
CA GLU A 71 9.30 12.08 13.01
C GLU A 71 8.64 10.86 12.40
N TYR A 72 9.16 10.44 11.25
CA TYR A 72 8.72 9.23 10.57
C TYR A 72 9.92 8.31 10.29
N PHE A 73 9.77 7.04 10.68
CA PHE A 73 10.76 5.99 10.44
C PHE A 73 10.15 4.85 9.63
N PHE A 74 10.88 4.39 8.65
CA PHE A 74 10.57 3.24 7.80
C PHE A 74 11.63 2.16 8.00
N LEU A 75 11.24 0.98 8.49
CA LEU A 75 12.15 -0.12 8.84
C LEU A 75 13.35 0.36 9.70
N GLY A 76 13.06 1.26 10.65
CA GLY A 76 14.04 1.82 11.57
C GLY A 76 14.87 3.00 11.05
N GLU A 77 14.75 3.37 9.76
CA GLU A 77 15.45 4.53 9.20
C GLU A 77 14.51 5.72 9.00
N ARG A 78 15.05 6.93 9.26
CA ARG A 78 14.26 8.17 9.15
C ARG A 78 13.86 8.44 7.71
N MET A 79 12.59 8.77 7.49
CA MET A 79 12.00 9.14 6.20
C MET A 79 11.70 10.64 6.12
N PRO A 80 11.61 11.23 4.94
CA PRO A 80 11.85 10.63 3.63
C PRO A 80 13.35 10.40 3.36
N ILE A 81 13.66 9.42 2.50
CA ILE A 81 15.03 9.13 2.07
C ILE A 81 15.19 9.64 0.64
N PHE A 82 16.06 10.62 0.45
CA PHE A 82 16.40 11.18 -0.86
C PHE A 82 17.84 10.90 -1.28
N GLU A 83 18.69 10.51 -0.33
CA GLU A 83 20.11 10.28 -0.56
C GLU A 83 20.32 8.99 -1.35
N GLU A 84 21.11 9.08 -2.44
CA GLU A 84 21.41 7.96 -3.32
C GLU A 84 22.01 6.73 -2.58
N PRO A 85 22.93 6.87 -1.61
CA PRO A 85 23.46 5.72 -0.88
C PRO A 85 22.41 4.93 -0.10
N ARG A 86 21.29 5.57 0.26
CA ARG A 86 20.17 4.97 1.01
C ARG A 86 19.01 4.53 0.13
N LEU A 87 19.13 4.69 -1.20
CA LEU A 87 18.08 4.34 -2.15
C LEU A 87 17.66 2.87 -2.01
N GLY A 88 18.61 1.95 -1.81
CA GLY A 88 18.34 0.53 -1.61
C GLY A 88 17.37 0.26 -0.45
N HIS A 89 17.43 1.06 0.63
CA HIS A 89 16.50 0.96 1.74
C HIS A 89 15.09 1.42 1.32
N ARG A 90 14.99 2.55 0.62
CA ARG A 90 13.70 3.07 0.12
C ARG A 90 13.02 2.11 -0.86
N LEU A 91 13.78 1.38 -1.68
CA LEU A 91 13.25 0.41 -2.65
C LEU A 91 12.59 -0.82 -2.00
N LYS A 92 12.72 -0.99 -0.69
CA LYS A 92 11.96 -1.98 0.08
C LYS A 92 10.47 -1.62 0.24
N LEU A 93 10.07 -0.43 -0.18
CA LEU A 93 8.70 0.04 -0.19
C LEU A 93 8.16 0.03 -1.62
N GLY A 94 7.05 -0.71 -1.84
CA GLY A 94 6.25 -0.65 -3.06
C GLY A 94 5.04 0.26 -2.86
N PHE A 95 4.67 1.01 -3.90
CA PHE A 95 3.51 1.89 -3.88
C PHE A 95 2.61 1.62 -5.08
N ILE A 96 1.32 1.40 -4.84
CA ILE A 96 0.30 1.26 -5.87
C ILE A 96 -0.61 2.48 -5.78
N PHE A 97 -0.52 3.32 -6.81
CA PHE A 97 -1.38 4.48 -6.98
C PHE A 97 -2.78 4.07 -7.45
N ASP A 98 -3.75 4.87 -7.14
CA ASP A 98 -5.08 4.75 -7.72
C ASP A 98 -4.97 4.78 -9.27
N GLY A 99 -5.63 3.82 -9.95
CA GLY A 99 -5.52 3.63 -11.39
C GLY A 99 -4.18 3.12 -11.92
N GLY A 100 -3.23 2.71 -11.03
CA GLY A 100 -1.96 2.08 -11.38
C GLY A 100 -0.87 3.05 -11.87
N GLN A 101 -1.21 4.20 -12.42
CA GLN A 101 -0.30 5.24 -12.96
C GLN A 101 0.86 4.66 -13.79
N LEU A 102 0.52 4.02 -14.89
CA LEU A 102 1.47 3.40 -15.80
C LEU A 102 2.03 4.41 -16.81
N PHE A 103 3.22 4.16 -17.32
CA PHE A 103 3.78 4.90 -18.45
C PHE A 103 3.02 4.51 -19.73
N SER A 104 2.32 5.48 -20.32
CA SER A 104 1.41 5.26 -21.45
C SER A 104 2.11 4.79 -22.73
N GLN A 105 3.40 5.13 -22.88
CA GLN A 105 4.23 4.78 -24.04
C GLN A 105 4.85 3.39 -23.95
N LEU A 106 4.80 2.77 -22.77
CA LEU A 106 5.35 1.44 -22.54
C LEU A 106 4.23 0.39 -22.53
N THR A 107 4.53 -0.79 -23.01
CA THR A 107 3.64 -1.94 -22.85
C THR A 107 3.48 -2.32 -21.39
N VAL A 108 2.51 -3.18 -21.07
CA VAL A 108 2.32 -3.72 -19.71
C VAL A 108 3.60 -4.41 -19.22
N ALA A 109 4.19 -5.28 -20.06
CA ALA A 109 5.41 -5.98 -19.71
C ALA A 109 6.60 -5.03 -19.46
N GLU A 110 6.73 -3.99 -20.28
CA GLU A 110 7.78 -2.97 -20.09
C GLU A 110 7.57 -2.14 -18.82
N ASN A 111 6.32 -1.76 -18.49
CA ASN A 111 6.00 -1.11 -17.22
C ASN A 111 6.41 -1.98 -16.02
N VAL A 112 6.12 -3.28 -16.05
CA VAL A 112 6.51 -4.23 -15.00
C VAL A 112 8.03 -4.42 -14.94
N ALA A 113 8.71 -4.44 -16.09
CA ALA A 113 10.15 -4.60 -16.17
C ALA A 113 10.94 -3.37 -15.70
N LEU A 114 10.33 -2.18 -15.75
CA LEU A 114 11.02 -0.90 -15.56
C LEU A 114 11.83 -0.84 -14.24
N PRO A 115 11.27 -1.10 -13.05
CA PRO A 115 12.04 -1.06 -11.81
C PRO A 115 13.15 -2.12 -11.77
N LEU A 116 12.95 -3.27 -12.41
CA LEU A 116 13.95 -4.33 -12.47
C LEU A 116 15.15 -3.93 -13.31
N ARG A 117 14.91 -3.25 -14.44
CA ARG A 117 15.98 -2.75 -15.32
C ARG A 117 16.79 -1.63 -14.65
N TYR A 118 16.13 -0.74 -13.89
CA TYR A 118 16.79 0.40 -13.25
C TYR A 118 17.53 0.04 -11.96
N HIS A 119 16.96 -0.85 -11.15
CA HIS A 119 17.43 -1.07 -9.77
C HIS A 119 17.80 -2.53 -9.48
N GLY A 120 17.36 -3.47 -10.32
CA GLY A 120 17.37 -4.90 -10.00
C GLY A 120 18.74 -5.56 -10.03
N LYS A 121 19.77 -4.98 -10.64
CA LYS A 121 21.10 -5.63 -10.84
C LYS A 121 20.98 -7.10 -11.31
N LEU A 122 19.97 -7.40 -12.14
CA LEU A 122 19.62 -8.74 -12.62
C LEU A 122 20.05 -8.91 -14.08
N ALA A 123 20.38 -10.14 -14.46
CA ALA A 123 20.60 -10.47 -15.85
C ALA A 123 19.31 -10.33 -16.68
N PRO A 124 19.37 -10.03 -17.99
CA PRO A 124 18.18 -9.87 -18.83
C PRO A 124 17.21 -11.06 -18.76
N GLU A 125 17.72 -12.28 -18.72
CA GLU A 125 16.94 -13.52 -18.63
C GLU A 125 16.20 -13.62 -17.29
N GLU A 126 16.82 -13.21 -16.20
CA GLU A 126 16.19 -13.16 -14.87
C GLU A 126 15.08 -12.11 -14.81
N ILE A 127 15.29 -10.94 -15.45
CA ILE A 127 14.27 -9.91 -15.59
C ILE A 127 13.08 -10.47 -16.36
N GLN A 128 13.31 -11.12 -17.50
CA GLN A 128 12.25 -11.71 -18.33
C GLN A 128 11.47 -12.76 -17.57
N SER A 129 12.13 -13.68 -16.88
CA SER A 129 11.50 -14.72 -16.06
C SER A 129 10.65 -14.12 -14.94
N ARG A 130 11.18 -13.10 -14.24
CA ARG A 130 10.46 -12.43 -13.16
C ARG A 130 9.24 -11.66 -13.67
N VAL A 131 9.37 -10.95 -14.80
CA VAL A 131 8.24 -10.26 -15.43
C VAL A 131 7.15 -11.25 -15.82
N ALA A 132 7.50 -12.39 -16.45
CA ALA A 132 6.55 -13.43 -16.81
C ALA A 132 5.77 -13.94 -15.59
N ALA A 133 6.46 -14.27 -14.49
CA ALA A 133 5.82 -14.74 -13.26
C ALA A 133 4.90 -13.67 -12.62
N LEU A 134 5.27 -12.38 -12.68
CA LEU A 134 4.44 -11.29 -12.19
C LEU A 134 3.19 -11.07 -13.05
N LEU A 135 3.33 -11.18 -14.38
CA LEU A 135 2.20 -11.10 -15.31
C LEU A 135 1.23 -12.26 -15.13
N GLU A 136 1.74 -13.47 -14.90
CA GLU A 136 0.94 -14.63 -14.58
C GLU A 136 0.17 -14.46 -13.28
N PHE A 137 0.84 -14.10 -12.19
CA PHE A 137 0.21 -13.83 -10.88
C PHE A 137 -0.90 -12.79 -10.95
N THR A 138 -0.71 -11.74 -11.76
CA THR A 138 -1.69 -10.65 -11.90
C THR A 138 -2.70 -10.87 -13.03
N GLU A 139 -2.69 -12.03 -13.68
CA GLU A 139 -3.55 -12.40 -14.83
C GLU A 139 -3.38 -11.45 -16.03
N LEU A 140 -2.17 -10.89 -16.20
CA LEU A 140 -1.87 -9.91 -17.24
C LEU A 140 -1.14 -10.50 -18.46
N THR A 141 -0.85 -11.79 -18.46
CA THR A 141 -0.15 -12.45 -19.58
C THR A 141 -0.79 -12.16 -20.95
N PRO A 142 -2.15 -12.20 -21.12
CA PRO A 142 -2.78 -11.88 -22.40
C PRO A 142 -2.61 -10.41 -22.84
N TRP A 143 -2.27 -9.54 -21.91
CA TRP A 143 -2.16 -8.10 -22.12
C TRP A 143 -0.71 -7.60 -22.17
N ALA A 144 0.27 -8.50 -22.06
CA ALA A 144 1.69 -8.18 -21.88
C ALA A 144 2.23 -7.18 -22.92
N SER A 145 1.85 -7.35 -24.20
CA SER A 145 2.28 -6.50 -25.31
C SER A 145 1.39 -5.26 -25.58
N ARG A 146 0.31 -5.09 -24.81
CA ARG A 146 -0.59 -3.93 -24.95
C ARG A 146 -0.08 -2.74 -24.15
N THR A 147 -0.35 -1.52 -24.65
CA THR A 147 -0.13 -0.29 -23.89
C THR A 147 -1.30 -0.05 -22.92
N PRO A 148 -1.10 0.71 -21.82
CA PRO A 148 -2.12 0.97 -20.81
C PRO A 148 -3.42 1.53 -21.35
N GLY A 149 -3.38 2.39 -22.39
CA GLY A 149 -4.57 2.96 -23.01
C GLY A 149 -5.54 1.93 -23.62
N ASN A 150 -5.09 0.70 -23.84
CA ASN A 150 -5.91 -0.40 -24.34
C ASN A 150 -6.48 -1.31 -23.21
N LEU A 151 -6.25 -0.94 -21.94
CA LEU A 151 -6.72 -1.69 -20.79
C LEU A 151 -7.75 -0.89 -19.99
N GLY A 152 -8.77 -1.56 -19.49
CA GLY A 152 -9.66 -0.98 -18.49
C GLY A 152 -8.90 -0.66 -17.19
N ARG A 153 -9.43 0.28 -16.39
CA ARG A 153 -8.82 0.77 -15.14
C ARG A 153 -8.40 -0.35 -14.18
N SER A 154 -9.26 -1.37 -13.99
CA SER A 154 -8.97 -2.51 -13.12
C SER A 154 -7.73 -3.30 -13.52
N TRP A 155 -7.50 -3.46 -14.83
CA TRP A 155 -6.31 -4.10 -15.36
C TRP A 155 -5.06 -3.21 -15.24
N GLN A 156 -5.22 -1.89 -15.42
CA GLN A 156 -4.12 -0.94 -15.18
C GLN A 156 -3.68 -0.96 -13.71
N GLN A 157 -4.62 -1.06 -12.76
CA GLN A 157 -4.28 -1.21 -11.34
C GLN A 157 -3.51 -2.51 -11.05
N ARG A 158 -3.91 -3.65 -11.66
CA ARG A 158 -3.16 -4.91 -11.53
C ARG A 158 -1.74 -4.79 -12.12
N ALA A 159 -1.58 -4.08 -13.22
CA ALA A 159 -0.25 -3.81 -13.77
C ALA A 159 0.60 -2.92 -12.85
N GLY A 160 -0.02 -1.95 -12.17
CA GLY A 160 0.61 -1.18 -11.09
C GLY A 160 1.09 -2.06 -9.94
N LEU A 161 0.28 -3.05 -9.53
CA LEU A 161 0.68 -4.06 -8.54
C LEU A 161 1.87 -4.88 -9.04
N ALA A 162 1.79 -5.45 -10.25
CA ALA A 162 2.88 -6.24 -10.84
C ALA A 162 4.20 -5.45 -10.86
N ARG A 163 4.16 -4.17 -11.27
CA ARG A 163 5.32 -3.29 -11.26
C ARG A 163 5.87 -3.07 -9.85
N ALA A 164 5.02 -2.82 -8.86
CA ALA A 164 5.43 -2.59 -7.48
C ALA A 164 6.07 -3.83 -6.85
N LEU A 165 5.61 -5.04 -7.21
CA LEU A 165 6.17 -6.31 -6.75
C LEU A 165 7.54 -6.65 -7.36
N GLY A 166 7.93 -5.98 -8.45
CA GLY A 166 9.16 -6.26 -9.19
C GLY A 166 10.41 -6.34 -8.30
N LEU A 167 10.56 -5.42 -7.37
CA LEU A 167 11.71 -5.36 -6.46
C LEU A 167 11.53 -6.14 -5.15
N ARG A 168 10.47 -6.93 -5.02
CA ARG A 168 10.15 -7.71 -3.80
C ARG A 168 10.11 -6.84 -2.54
N PRO A 169 9.22 -5.85 -2.46
CA PRO A 169 9.16 -4.93 -1.34
C PRO A 169 8.88 -5.65 -0.02
N GLU A 170 9.33 -5.06 1.08
CA GLU A 170 9.01 -5.51 2.45
C GLU A 170 7.71 -4.87 2.95
N VAL A 171 7.36 -3.69 2.41
CA VAL A 171 6.12 -2.96 2.69
C VAL A 171 5.44 -2.57 1.38
N LEU A 172 4.13 -2.74 1.29
CA LEU A 172 3.33 -2.37 0.14
C LEU A 172 2.21 -1.42 0.56
N LEU A 173 2.21 -0.24 0.00
CA LEU A 173 1.18 0.78 0.19
C LEU A 173 0.24 0.80 -1.00
N LEU A 174 -1.07 0.78 -0.74
CA LEU A 174 -2.10 0.72 -1.77
C LEU A 174 -3.09 1.87 -1.61
N ASP A 175 -3.12 2.77 -2.60
CA ASP A 175 -4.08 3.87 -2.59
C ASP A 175 -5.41 3.43 -3.21
N SER A 176 -6.39 3.24 -2.34
CA SER A 176 -7.77 2.92 -2.70
C SER A 176 -7.91 1.77 -3.74
N PRO A 177 -7.29 0.61 -3.51
CA PRO A 177 -7.14 -0.43 -4.53
C PRO A 177 -8.46 -1.08 -4.95
N LEU A 178 -9.53 -0.94 -4.17
CA LEU A 178 -10.84 -1.54 -4.47
C LEU A 178 -11.85 -0.54 -5.05
N THR A 179 -11.52 0.75 -5.07
CA THR A 179 -12.47 1.80 -5.50
C THR A 179 -12.82 1.66 -6.97
N GLY A 180 -14.12 1.60 -7.27
CA GLY A 180 -14.67 1.51 -8.62
C GLY A 180 -14.51 0.13 -9.28
N LEU A 181 -14.17 -0.90 -8.51
CA LEU A 181 -14.09 -2.26 -9.01
C LEU A 181 -15.43 -3.00 -8.91
N ASP A 182 -15.68 -3.88 -9.86
CA ASP A 182 -16.75 -4.86 -9.76
C ASP A 182 -16.42 -5.98 -8.74
N ALA A 183 -17.42 -6.83 -8.46
CA ALA A 183 -17.29 -7.90 -7.47
C ALA A 183 -16.15 -8.90 -7.82
N ARG A 184 -15.96 -9.21 -9.11
CA ARG A 184 -14.92 -10.15 -9.57
C ARG A 184 -13.52 -9.59 -9.32
N HIS A 185 -13.28 -8.34 -9.72
CA HIS A 185 -12.01 -7.69 -9.52
C HIS A 185 -11.75 -7.45 -8.03
N THR A 186 -12.76 -7.07 -7.25
CA THR A 186 -12.67 -6.93 -5.79
C THR A 186 -12.25 -8.23 -5.12
N ALA A 187 -12.91 -9.36 -5.47
CA ALA A 187 -12.57 -10.67 -4.93
C ALA A 187 -11.12 -11.06 -5.25
N TRP A 188 -10.70 -10.85 -6.49
CA TRP A 188 -9.33 -11.12 -6.91
C TRP A 188 -8.31 -10.30 -6.10
N TRP A 189 -8.54 -8.99 -5.93
CA TRP A 189 -7.64 -8.13 -5.15
C TRP A 189 -7.49 -8.59 -3.71
N LEU A 190 -8.61 -8.88 -3.04
CA LEU A 190 -8.61 -9.34 -1.66
C LEU A 190 -7.88 -10.68 -1.50
N ASP A 191 -8.03 -11.58 -2.47
CA ASP A 191 -7.32 -12.86 -2.46
C ASP A 191 -5.82 -12.69 -2.73
N ALA A 192 -5.45 -11.91 -3.74
CA ALA A 192 -4.06 -11.60 -4.07
C ALA A 192 -3.33 -10.94 -2.87
N LEU A 193 -3.94 -9.94 -2.22
CA LEU A 193 -3.37 -9.30 -1.04
C LEU A 193 -3.24 -10.28 0.13
N GLY A 194 -4.22 -11.16 0.32
CA GLY A 194 -4.15 -12.23 1.30
C GLY A 194 -3.02 -13.22 1.05
N GLN A 195 -2.74 -13.57 -0.20
CA GLN A 195 -1.60 -14.40 -0.58
C GLN A 195 -0.27 -13.67 -0.32
N LEU A 196 -0.15 -12.41 -0.74
CA LEU A 196 1.04 -11.60 -0.53
C LEU A 196 1.37 -11.39 0.96
N SER A 197 0.35 -11.19 1.80
CA SER A 197 0.51 -11.04 3.24
C SER A 197 1.08 -12.31 3.91
N ARG A 198 0.63 -13.49 3.48
CA ARG A 198 1.09 -14.77 4.05
C ARG A 198 2.40 -15.27 3.47
N GLY A 199 2.82 -14.74 2.34
CA GLY A 199 4.00 -15.15 1.59
C GLY A 199 3.64 -15.79 0.25
N HIS A 200 4.21 -15.23 -0.83
CA HIS A 200 4.00 -15.69 -2.18
C HIS A 200 5.34 -15.84 -2.93
N ALA A 201 5.40 -16.73 -3.91
CA ALA A 201 6.61 -17.01 -4.68
C ALA A 201 7.20 -15.76 -5.36
N CYS A 202 6.37 -14.84 -5.85
CA CYS A 202 6.83 -13.58 -6.45
C CYS A 202 7.60 -12.68 -5.46
N LEU A 203 7.41 -12.89 -4.15
CA LEU A 203 8.14 -12.22 -3.05
C LEU A 203 9.27 -13.10 -2.47
N GLY A 204 9.60 -14.21 -3.13
CA GLY A 204 10.58 -15.18 -2.61
C GLY A 204 10.08 -15.95 -1.39
N GLY A 205 8.77 -16.20 -1.31
CA GLY A 205 8.14 -16.94 -0.22
C GLY A 205 7.90 -16.13 1.06
N ARG A 206 8.28 -14.85 1.10
CA ARG A 206 8.11 -13.98 2.27
C ARG A 206 6.76 -13.27 2.23
N GLY A 207 6.18 -13.04 3.42
CA GLY A 207 5.04 -12.15 3.59
C GLY A 207 5.48 -10.69 3.48
N VAL A 208 4.57 -9.83 3.03
CA VAL A 208 4.76 -8.38 2.93
C VAL A 208 3.84 -7.66 3.92
N THR A 209 4.35 -6.60 4.54
CA THR A 209 3.52 -5.68 5.32
C THR A 209 2.61 -4.91 4.37
N LEU A 210 1.32 -4.86 4.65
CA LEU A 210 0.33 -4.22 3.78
C LEU A 210 -0.35 -3.04 4.49
N VAL A 211 -0.45 -1.91 3.79
CA VAL A 211 -1.29 -0.78 4.20
C VAL A 211 -2.13 -0.35 3.01
N ALA A 212 -3.44 -0.50 3.11
CA ALA A 212 -4.37 -0.05 2.08
C ALA A 212 -5.24 1.09 2.61
N THR A 213 -5.54 2.10 1.79
CA THR A 213 -6.60 3.07 2.08
C THR A 213 -7.93 2.59 1.50
N ALA A 214 -9.04 2.94 2.14
CA ALA A 214 -10.37 2.55 1.69
C ALA A 214 -11.43 3.57 2.09
N ASP A 215 -12.46 3.73 1.28
CA ASP A 215 -13.69 4.47 1.58
C ASP A 215 -14.87 3.56 1.98
N ASP A 216 -14.67 2.23 1.91
CA ASP A 216 -15.55 1.19 2.41
C ASP A 216 -14.73 0.13 3.12
N LEU A 217 -15.00 -0.10 4.40
CA LEU A 217 -14.27 -1.07 5.23
C LEU A 217 -14.83 -2.49 5.14
N ARG A 218 -16.06 -2.69 4.65
CA ARG A 218 -16.73 -4.00 4.61
C ARG A 218 -15.93 -5.10 3.89
N PRO A 219 -15.34 -4.86 2.69
CA PRO A 219 -14.59 -5.89 1.98
C PRO A 219 -13.36 -6.37 2.75
N TRP A 220 -12.82 -5.54 3.63
CA TRP A 220 -11.55 -5.79 4.34
C TRP A 220 -11.70 -6.62 5.61
N ARG A 221 -12.93 -6.80 6.14
CA ARG A 221 -13.22 -7.43 7.43
C ARG A 221 -12.57 -8.80 7.63
N ARG A 222 -12.41 -9.59 6.58
CA ARG A 222 -11.82 -10.93 6.64
C ARG A 222 -10.36 -10.98 6.15
N ARG A 223 -9.77 -9.83 5.86
CA ARG A 223 -8.45 -9.75 5.23
C ARG A 223 -7.45 -8.90 6.02
N ALA A 224 -7.78 -7.66 6.31
CA ALA A 224 -6.94 -6.81 7.14
C ALA A 224 -7.03 -7.23 8.61
N GLN A 225 -5.89 -7.18 9.32
CA GLN A 225 -5.80 -7.54 10.74
C GLN A 225 -6.04 -6.32 11.62
N ARG A 226 -5.66 -5.14 11.14
CA ARG A 226 -5.67 -3.88 11.89
C ARG A 226 -6.37 -2.79 11.08
N VAL A 227 -7.03 -1.90 11.80
CA VAL A 227 -7.79 -0.81 11.22
C VAL A 227 -7.40 0.51 11.86
N ALA A 228 -7.26 1.53 11.04
CA ALA A 228 -7.21 2.92 11.46
C ALA A 228 -8.26 3.73 10.67
N CYS A 229 -8.64 4.89 11.18
CA CYS A 229 -9.56 5.82 10.53
C CYS A 229 -8.92 7.19 10.40
N LEU A 230 -8.87 7.72 9.18
CA LEU A 230 -8.40 9.08 8.87
C LEU A 230 -9.59 9.97 8.58
N ALA A 231 -9.93 10.83 9.53
CA ALA A 231 -11.04 11.77 9.39
C ALA A 231 -10.85 12.98 10.32
N GLY A 232 -11.42 14.12 9.94
CA GLY A 232 -11.39 15.34 10.77
C GLY A 232 -9.97 15.81 11.10
N GLY A 233 -9.02 15.62 10.19
CA GLY A 233 -7.63 16.00 10.40
C GLY A 233 -6.85 15.13 11.39
N ARG A 234 -7.33 13.92 11.69
CA ARG A 234 -6.69 13.00 12.65
C ARG A 234 -6.68 11.57 12.14
N LEU A 235 -5.59 10.85 12.41
CA LEU A 235 -5.53 9.41 12.29
C LEU A 235 -5.85 8.80 13.66
N ARG A 236 -6.87 7.95 13.72
CA ARG A 236 -7.25 7.18 14.91
C ARG A 236 -6.97 5.71 14.66
N VAL A 237 -6.14 5.12 15.48
CA VAL A 237 -5.90 3.67 15.48
C VAL A 237 -7.07 3.01 16.19
N LEU A 238 -7.85 2.21 15.48
CA LEU A 238 -9.02 1.50 16.02
C LEU A 238 -8.63 0.13 16.60
N GLY A 239 -7.60 -0.49 16.06
CA GLY A 239 -7.14 -1.80 16.51
C GLY A 239 -7.64 -2.93 15.60
N ASP A 240 -8.21 -3.98 16.19
CA ASP A 240 -8.79 -5.11 15.48
C ASP A 240 -10.26 -4.89 15.08
N TRP A 241 -10.85 -5.86 14.38
CA TRP A 241 -12.22 -5.77 13.91
C TRP A 241 -13.25 -5.79 15.05
N GLN A 242 -12.95 -6.38 16.19
CA GLN A 242 -13.84 -6.35 17.35
C GLN A 242 -14.00 -4.91 17.87
N ALA A 243 -12.89 -4.17 17.95
CA ALA A 243 -12.90 -2.77 18.34
C ALA A 243 -13.61 -1.88 17.31
N VAL A 244 -13.44 -2.18 16.00
CA VAL A 244 -14.12 -1.45 14.92
C VAL A 244 -15.64 -1.63 14.98
N GLU A 245 -16.11 -2.85 15.18
CA GLU A 245 -17.54 -3.18 15.27
C GLU A 245 -18.20 -2.59 16.53
N ALA A 246 -17.47 -2.51 17.62
CA ALA A 246 -17.93 -1.88 18.85
C ALA A 246 -17.91 -0.35 18.80
N SER A 247 -17.29 0.25 17.77
CA SER A 247 -17.12 1.70 17.66
C SER A 247 -18.44 2.42 17.51
N GLN A 248 -18.65 3.45 18.33
CA GLN A 248 -19.79 4.38 18.22
C GLN A 248 -19.48 5.61 17.36
N ASP A 249 -18.26 5.67 16.80
CA ASP A 249 -17.83 6.79 15.97
C ASP A 249 -18.65 6.88 14.68
N ALA A 250 -19.21 8.06 14.41
CA ALA A 250 -20.08 8.28 13.24
C ALA A 250 -19.35 8.01 11.91
N VAL A 251 -18.07 8.39 11.81
CA VAL A 251 -17.27 8.16 10.58
C VAL A 251 -16.99 6.68 10.39
N VAL A 252 -16.67 5.95 11.47
CA VAL A 252 -16.46 4.49 11.38
C VAL A 252 -17.73 3.79 10.93
N ARG A 253 -18.89 4.23 11.42
CA ARG A 253 -20.20 3.70 10.99
C ARG A 253 -20.54 4.04 9.55
N GLU A 254 -20.16 5.22 9.07
CA GLU A 254 -20.30 5.61 7.66
C GLU A 254 -19.44 4.70 6.75
N LEU A 255 -18.23 4.37 7.17
CA LEU A 255 -17.32 3.49 6.43
C LEU A 255 -17.68 2.00 6.55
N LEU A 256 -18.57 1.65 7.49
CA LEU A 256 -19.17 0.33 7.67
C LEU A 256 -20.70 0.43 7.63
N PRO A 257 -21.30 0.90 6.54
CA PRO A 257 -22.74 0.96 6.48
C PRO A 257 -23.30 -0.45 6.73
N GLY A 258 -24.26 -0.55 7.64
CA GLY A 258 -24.98 -1.80 7.92
C GLY A 258 -25.52 -2.39 6.63
N GLU A 259 -25.71 -3.70 6.56
CA GLU A 259 -26.51 -4.28 5.48
C GLU A 259 -27.85 -3.56 5.49
N PRO A 260 -28.36 -3.11 4.32
CA PRO A 260 -29.71 -2.56 4.28
C PRO A 260 -30.62 -3.60 4.92
N SER A 261 -31.30 -3.20 6.01
CA SER A 261 -32.36 -4.02 6.60
C SER A 261 -33.29 -4.35 5.45
N GLY A 262 -33.29 -5.60 5.03
CA GLY A 262 -34.18 -6.08 3.99
C GLY A 262 -35.63 -5.89 4.50
N ASP A 263 -36.34 -4.95 3.89
CA ASP A 263 -37.80 -4.88 3.90
C ASP A 263 -38.35 -5.88 2.89
#